data_677f6dccc38b99e9c04fa5f1aae5ac78
#
_entry.id   677f6dccc38b99e9c04fa5f1aae5ac78
#
_cell.length_a   1.000
_cell.length_b   1.000
_cell.length_c   1.000
_cell.angle_alpha   90.00
_cell.angle_beta   90.00
_cell.angle_gamma   90.00
#
_symmetry.space_group_name_H-M   'P 1'
#
loop_
_entity.id
_entity.type
_entity.pdbx_description
1 polymer ?
#
loop_
_entity_poly.entity_id
_entity_poly.type
_entity_poly.pdbx_seq_one_letter_code
_entity_poly.pdbx_strand_id
1 'polypeptide(L)'
;MTETMEYWAAEELGESERSNLHACEGKLSYNFRDLRFLHQALTHSSIKTLENPSNERLEFLGDSVLGLVMTEFLYNFFQQHNEGDLTQIKSVVVSTNVLAAESQRLGLGEHYNVGKGVTRRKKLPNSLLANVFEAVVAAIYKDGGLEPARRFILRNVYHQVLNVASDRHQLNYKSLLQQWAQKVLSLTPTYRVISEKGPDHLKSFEGVGVVGDKRYAIGTGPAKKEAEQDAARKTLKMLDETEAVAVEKK
;
A
#
# COMPACT_ATOMS: atom_id res chain seq x y z
N MET A 1 28.62 1.48 19.32
CA MET A 1 28.39 2.90 19.71
C MET A 1 26.95 3.00 20.17
N THR A 2 26.76 2.86 21.45
CA THR A 2 25.49 2.94 22.17
C THR A 2 25.40 4.34 22.75
N GLU A 3 25.10 5.34 21.92
CA GLU A 3 24.57 6.59 22.41
C GLU A 3 23.07 6.43 22.59
N THR A 4 22.76 5.92 23.65
CA THR A 4 21.72 5.91 24.63
C THR A 4 20.79 7.11 24.55
N MET A 5 19.52 6.75 24.55
CA MET A 5 18.39 7.60 24.87
C MET A 5 18.51 8.20 26.30
N GLU A 6 19.46 9.09 26.52
CA GLU A 6 19.60 9.89 27.77
C GLU A 6 18.52 10.97 27.93
N TYR A 7 17.57 11.07 26.98
CA TYR A 7 16.49 12.05 27.03
C TYR A 7 15.21 11.56 27.72
N TRP A 8 15.21 10.34 28.23
CA TRP A 8 14.08 9.81 28.98
C TRP A 8 14.46 9.68 30.45
N ALA A 9 14.25 10.73 31.22
CA ALA A 9 14.10 10.55 32.67
C ALA A 9 12.92 9.59 32.87
N ALA A 10 13.17 8.46 33.50
CA ALA A 10 12.19 7.40 33.68
C ALA A 10 11.14 7.84 34.71
N GLU A 11 10.16 8.66 34.29
CA GLU A 11 8.89 8.64 34.99
C GLU A 11 8.31 7.25 34.77
N GLU A 12 8.08 6.52 35.85
CA GLU A 12 7.45 5.21 35.79
C GLU A 12 6.06 5.42 35.19
N LEU A 13 5.82 4.76 34.04
CA LEU A 13 4.48 4.73 33.44
C LEU A 13 3.46 4.35 34.51
N GLY A 14 2.41 5.15 34.66
CA GLY A 14 1.35 4.88 35.62
C GLY A 14 0.67 3.52 35.34
N GLU A 15 0.09 2.92 36.35
CA GLU A 15 -0.54 1.59 36.23
C GLU A 15 -1.63 1.55 35.15
N SER A 16 -2.43 2.62 35.02
CA SER A 16 -3.45 2.78 33.96
C SER A 16 -2.84 2.85 32.57
N GLU A 17 -1.70 3.55 32.40
CA GLU A 17 -1.00 3.64 31.13
C GLU A 17 -0.40 2.30 30.74
N ARG A 18 0.25 1.60 31.67
CA ARG A 18 0.78 0.26 31.43
C ARG A 18 -0.32 -0.70 30.98
N SER A 19 -1.48 -0.68 31.65
CA SER A 19 -2.63 -1.50 31.28
C SER A 19 -3.11 -1.20 29.86
N ASN A 20 -3.19 0.08 29.48
CA ASN A 20 -3.55 0.49 28.11
C ASN A 20 -2.53 0.02 27.08
N LEU A 21 -1.22 0.13 27.38
CA LEU A 21 -0.16 -0.33 26.48
C LEU A 21 -0.17 -1.84 26.30
N HIS A 22 -0.35 -2.62 27.37
CA HIS A 22 -0.48 -4.08 27.29
C HIS A 22 -1.71 -4.52 26.48
N ALA A 23 -2.83 -3.80 26.60
CA ALA A 23 -3.99 -4.04 25.73
C ALA A 23 -3.68 -3.78 24.25
N CYS A 24 -2.89 -2.75 23.96
CA CYS A 24 -2.41 -2.44 22.61
C CYS A 24 -1.46 -3.53 22.09
N GLU A 25 -0.50 -4.03 22.90
CA GLU A 25 0.41 -5.13 22.52
C GLU A 25 -0.36 -6.36 22.03
N GLY A 26 -1.47 -6.69 22.69
CA GLY A 26 -2.34 -7.78 22.24
C GLY A 26 -2.87 -7.60 20.82
N LYS A 27 -3.28 -6.36 20.47
CA LYS A 27 -3.74 -6.02 19.11
C LYS A 27 -2.59 -6.04 18.09
N LEU A 28 -1.39 -5.61 18.51
CA LEU A 28 -0.20 -5.63 17.67
C LEU A 28 0.36 -7.05 17.49
N SER A 29 0.02 -7.99 18.37
CA SER A 29 0.66 -9.32 18.52
C SER A 29 2.19 -9.19 18.59
N TYR A 30 2.63 -8.22 19.37
CA TYR A 30 4.04 -7.95 19.66
C TYR A 30 4.17 -7.46 21.11
N ASN A 31 5.04 -8.10 21.89
CA ASN A 31 5.32 -7.71 23.27
C ASN A 31 6.63 -6.92 23.29
N PHE A 32 6.57 -5.69 23.77
CA PHE A 32 7.73 -4.80 23.84
C PHE A 32 8.63 -5.19 25.02
N ARG A 33 9.93 -5.15 24.81
CA ARG A 33 10.93 -5.22 25.89
C ARG A 33 10.95 -3.93 26.67
N ASP A 34 10.74 -2.81 25.97
CA ASP A 34 10.63 -1.47 26.52
C ASP A 34 9.34 -0.80 26.03
N LEU A 35 8.32 -0.75 26.92
CA LEU A 35 7.01 -0.14 26.67
C LEU A 35 7.09 1.36 26.31
N ARG A 36 8.20 2.03 26.63
CA ARG A 36 8.38 3.44 26.31
C ARG A 36 8.36 3.70 24.81
N PHE A 37 8.84 2.76 23.97
CA PHE A 37 8.73 2.88 22.51
C PHE A 37 7.27 2.90 22.05
N LEU A 38 6.44 2.00 22.59
CA LEU A 38 5.02 1.99 22.25
C LEU A 38 4.31 3.23 22.80
N HIS A 39 4.61 3.64 24.03
CA HIS A 39 4.06 4.86 24.60
C HIS A 39 4.35 6.09 23.73
N GLN A 40 5.61 6.26 23.31
CA GLN A 40 6.00 7.34 22.40
C GLN A 40 5.25 7.26 21.06
N ALA A 41 5.16 6.08 20.45
CA ALA A 41 4.43 5.89 19.19
C ALA A 41 2.96 6.29 19.29
N LEU A 42 2.37 6.13 20.48
CA LEU A 42 0.99 6.47 20.78
C LEU A 42 0.81 7.88 21.38
N THR A 43 1.82 8.74 21.36
CA THR A 43 1.77 10.10 21.91
C THR A 43 1.79 11.14 20.78
N HIS A 44 0.68 11.89 20.64
CA HIS A 44 0.56 12.98 19.67
C HIS A 44 1.33 14.23 20.11
N SER A 45 1.82 15.02 19.15
CA SER A 45 2.58 16.26 19.41
C SER A 45 1.82 17.33 20.20
N SER A 46 0.48 17.26 20.23
CA SER A 46 -0.35 18.19 21.03
C SER A 46 -0.22 18.03 22.54
N ILE A 47 0.39 16.95 23.02
CA ILE A 47 0.59 16.65 24.45
C ILE A 47 2.03 16.30 24.79
N LYS A 48 2.97 16.50 23.85
CA LYS A 48 4.39 16.23 24.10
C LYS A 48 4.93 17.12 25.22
N THR A 49 5.84 16.58 26.01
CA THR A 49 6.69 17.30 26.99
C THR A 49 8.16 17.01 26.70
N LEU A 50 9.06 17.57 27.50
CA LEU A 50 10.49 17.25 27.41
C LEU A 50 10.75 15.79 27.82
N GLU A 51 10.00 15.29 28.83
CA GLU A 51 10.12 13.94 29.35
C GLU A 51 9.31 12.92 28.52
N ASN A 52 8.32 13.38 27.75
CA ASN A 52 7.43 12.53 26.96
C ASN A 52 7.36 13.04 25.51
N PRO A 53 8.29 12.65 24.64
CA PRO A 53 8.35 13.09 23.25
C PRO A 53 7.20 12.52 22.43
N SER A 54 6.80 13.27 21.39
CA SER A 54 5.78 12.85 20.44
C SER A 54 6.25 11.71 19.52
N ASN A 55 5.31 11.15 18.78
CA ASN A 55 5.54 10.12 17.77
C ASN A 55 6.22 10.61 16.49
N GLU A 56 6.37 11.92 16.27
CA GLU A 56 6.85 12.52 15.01
C GLU A 56 8.20 11.94 14.54
N ARG A 57 9.16 11.71 15.44
CA ARG A 57 10.45 11.11 15.08
C ARG A 57 10.35 9.62 14.79
N LEU A 58 9.45 8.92 15.45
CA LEU A 58 9.18 7.51 15.16
C LEU A 58 8.42 7.38 13.83
N GLU A 59 7.46 8.23 13.53
CA GLU A 59 6.78 8.33 12.23
C GLU A 59 7.81 8.44 11.10
N PHE A 60 8.73 9.43 11.18
CA PHE A 60 9.78 9.62 10.18
C PHE A 60 10.64 8.36 9.97
N LEU A 61 11.05 7.69 11.05
CA LEU A 61 11.80 6.44 10.96
C LEU A 61 10.93 5.30 10.41
N GLY A 62 9.68 5.24 10.84
CA GLY A 62 8.73 4.18 10.47
C GLY A 62 8.38 4.18 8.99
N ASP A 63 8.17 5.35 8.38
CA ASP A 63 8.02 5.49 6.93
C ASP A 63 9.20 4.85 6.18
N SER A 64 10.44 5.14 6.62
CA SER A 64 11.64 4.57 6.00
C SER A 64 11.74 3.05 6.16
N VAL A 65 11.41 2.51 7.35
CA VAL A 65 11.41 1.07 7.61
C VAL A 65 10.30 0.37 6.81
N LEU A 66 9.09 0.94 6.80
CA LEU A 66 7.97 0.47 5.99
C LEU A 66 8.32 0.47 4.50
N GLY A 67 8.91 1.57 4.03
CA GLY A 67 9.36 1.72 2.65
C GLY A 67 10.39 0.68 2.24
N LEU A 68 11.39 0.39 3.10
CA LEU A 68 12.41 -0.64 2.87
C LEU A 68 11.78 -2.03 2.78
N VAL A 69 11.01 -2.40 3.80
CA VAL A 69 10.38 -3.73 3.88
C VAL A 69 9.46 -3.99 2.69
N MET A 70 8.63 -3.01 2.33
CA MET A 70 7.72 -3.15 1.20
C MET A 70 8.45 -3.19 -0.14
N THR A 71 9.51 -2.39 -0.32
CA THR A 71 10.33 -2.43 -1.54
C THR A 71 10.99 -3.80 -1.72
N GLU A 72 11.63 -4.31 -0.69
CA GLU A 72 12.27 -5.62 -0.73
C GLU A 72 11.26 -6.76 -0.96
N PHE A 73 10.12 -6.69 -0.28
CA PHE A 73 9.05 -7.66 -0.47
C PHE A 73 8.54 -7.67 -1.92
N LEU A 74 8.19 -6.50 -2.48
CA LEU A 74 7.68 -6.39 -3.84
C LEU A 74 8.71 -6.82 -4.87
N TYR A 75 9.98 -6.45 -4.69
CA TYR A 75 11.09 -6.86 -5.56
C TYR A 75 11.23 -8.39 -5.63
N ASN A 76 11.16 -9.07 -4.49
CA ASN A 76 11.28 -10.53 -4.43
C ASN A 76 10.03 -11.27 -4.90
N PHE A 77 8.84 -10.72 -4.64
CA PHE A 77 7.57 -11.38 -4.91
C PHE A 77 7.14 -11.21 -6.38
N PHE A 78 7.38 -10.05 -6.98
CA PHE A 78 6.97 -9.73 -8.34
C PHE A 78 8.15 -9.67 -9.32
N GLN A 79 8.83 -10.79 -9.53
CA GLN A 79 10.04 -10.88 -10.34
C GLN A 79 9.86 -10.48 -11.82
N GLN A 80 8.64 -10.51 -12.35
CA GLN A 80 8.33 -10.16 -13.75
C GLN A 80 7.82 -8.71 -13.91
N HIS A 81 7.69 -7.94 -12.81
CA HIS A 81 7.25 -6.55 -12.86
C HIS A 81 8.44 -5.61 -13.05
N ASN A 82 8.24 -4.56 -13.86
CA ASN A 82 9.24 -3.51 -14.02
C ASN A 82 9.22 -2.54 -12.80
N GLU A 83 10.20 -1.66 -12.73
CA GLU A 83 10.35 -0.68 -11.64
C GLU A 83 9.11 0.21 -11.50
N GLY A 84 8.53 0.69 -12.60
CA GLY A 84 7.34 1.53 -12.59
C GLY A 84 6.13 0.83 -11.96
N ASP A 85 5.92 -0.46 -12.27
CA ASP A 85 4.85 -1.26 -11.70
C ASP A 85 5.05 -1.44 -10.19
N LEU A 86 6.27 -1.79 -9.75
CA LEU A 86 6.60 -1.97 -8.35
C LEU A 86 6.44 -0.67 -7.55
N THR A 87 6.91 0.45 -8.09
CA THR A 87 6.77 1.77 -7.49
C THR A 87 5.31 2.16 -7.33
N GLN A 88 4.50 1.89 -8.31
CA GLN A 88 3.08 2.19 -8.28
C GLN A 88 2.32 1.28 -7.28
N ILE A 89 2.61 -0.03 -7.22
CA ILE A 89 2.03 -0.94 -6.20
C ILE A 89 2.41 -0.42 -4.82
N LYS A 90 3.68 -0.14 -4.61
CA LYS A 90 4.18 0.40 -3.34
C LYS A 90 3.43 1.67 -2.95
N SER A 91 3.31 2.66 -3.84
CA SER A 91 2.66 3.94 -3.54
C SER A 91 1.21 3.81 -3.08
N VAL A 92 0.48 2.83 -3.58
CA VAL A 92 -0.89 2.55 -3.14
C VAL A 92 -0.89 1.86 -1.78
N VAL A 93 -0.07 0.84 -1.60
CA VAL A 93 -0.05 -0.01 -0.40
C VAL A 93 0.45 0.73 0.84
N VAL A 94 1.38 1.68 0.69
CA VAL A 94 1.87 2.53 1.79
C VAL A 94 1.18 3.90 1.82
N SER A 95 0.05 4.07 1.12
CA SER A 95 -0.67 5.35 1.13
C SER A 95 -1.32 5.64 2.49
N THR A 96 -1.48 6.92 2.80
CA THR A 96 -2.18 7.40 4.01
C THR A 96 -3.53 6.71 4.22
N ASN A 97 -4.30 6.48 3.16
CA ASN A 97 -5.62 5.84 3.28
C ASN A 97 -5.51 4.37 3.70
N VAL A 98 -4.56 3.62 3.15
CA VAL A 98 -4.34 2.21 3.50
C VAL A 98 -3.82 2.12 4.94
N LEU A 99 -2.80 2.88 5.30
CA LEU A 99 -2.23 2.84 6.66
C LEU A 99 -3.25 3.29 7.71
N ALA A 100 -4.08 4.29 7.41
CA ALA A 100 -5.17 4.70 8.29
C ALA A 100 -6.23 3.59 8.47
N ALA A 101 -6.59 2.89 7.40
CA ALA A 101 -7.51 1.75 7.49
C ALA A 101 -6.94 0.62 8.35
N GLU A 102 -5.64 0.32 8.20
CA GLU A 102 -4.97 -0.69 9.04
C GLU A 102 -4.89 -0.25 10.51
N SER A 103 -4.60 1.04 10.78
CA SER A 103 -4.67 1.60 12.13
C SER A 103 -6.06 1.45 12.75
N GLN A 104 -7.11 1.70 11.99
CA GLN A 104 -8.49 1.52 12.45
C GLN A 104 -8.80 0.05 12.72
N ARG A 105 -8.40 -0.86 11.84
CA ARG A 105 -8.58 -2.30 12.00
C ARG A 105 -7.88 -2.83 13.26
N LEU A 106 -6.69 -2.32 13.55
CA LEU A 106 -5.93 -2.62 14.76
C LEU A 106 -6.45 -1.88 16.02
N GLY A 107 -7.37 -0.93 15.86
CA GLY A 107 -7.88 -0.12 16.96
C GLY A 107 -6.84 0.82 17.58
N LEU A 108 -5.80 1.23 16.85
CA LEU A 108 -4.72 2.07 17.38
C LEU A 108 -5.23 3.44 17.87
N GLY A 109 -6.28 3.96 17.23
CA GLY A 109 -6.90 5.22 17.61
C GLY A 109 -7.50 5.23 19.04
N GLU A 110 -7.84 4.06 19.59
CA GLU A 110 -8.36 3.91 20.96
C GLU A 110 -7.26 4.09 22.01
N HIS A 111 -6.02 3.80 21.64
CA HIS A 111 -4.84 3.88 22.49
C HIS A 111 -4.04 5.17 22.28
N TYR A 112 -4.43 5.99 21.27
CA TYR A 112 -3.69 7.17 20.86
C TYR A 112 -3.96 8.36 21.76
N ASN A 113 -2.94 8.81 22.47
CA ASN A 113 -2.99 9.94 23.37
C ASN A 113 -2.94 11.26 22.60
N VAL A 114 -4.01 12.03 22.64
CA VAL A 114 -4.17 13.30 21.92
C VAL A 114 -4.72 14.40 22.81
N GLY A 115 -4.32 15.64 22.57
CA GLY A 115 -4.80 16.80 23.33
C GLY A 115 -6.30 17.11 23.07
N LYS A 116 -6.91 17.85 23.99
CA LYS A 116 -8.34 18.22 23.96
C LYS A 116 -8.82 18.85 22.64
N GLY A 117 -7.94 19.52 21.91
CA GLY A 117 -8.25 20.10 20.60
C GLY A 117 -8.50 19.08 19.50
N VAL A 118 -7.88 17.88 19.61
CA VAL A 118 -8.01 16.77 18.66
C VAL A 118 -9.19 15.88 19.07
N THR A 119 -9.38 15.64 20.35
CA THR A 119 -10.49 14.80 20.90
C THR A 119 -11.89 15.35 20.64
N ARG A 120 -12.04 16.65 20.36
CA ARG A 120 -13.35 17.26 19.99
C ARG A 120 -13.88 16.76 18.64
N ARG A 121 -13.08 16.10 17.84
CA ARG A 121 -13.50 15.50 16.56
C ARG A 121 -14.12 14.12 16.82
N LYS A 122 -15.26 13.83 16.21
CA LYS A 122 -15.93 12.52 16.33
C LYS A 122 -15.07 11.35 15.81
N LYS A 123 -14.12 11.62 14.91
CA LYS A 123 -13.15 10.64 14.36
C LYS A 123 -11.78 11.32 14.22
N LEU A 124 -10.73 10.57 14.47
CA LEU A 124 -9.37 10.98 14.17
C LEU A 124 -9.18 11.11 12.64
N PRO A 125 -8.47 12.13 12.16
CA PRO A 125 -8.10 12.25 10.74
C PRO A 125 -7.29 11.05 10.26
N ASN A 126 -7.46 10.65 9.01
CA ASN A 126 -6.69 9.55 8.41
C ASN A 126 -5.18 9.80 8.48
N SER A 127 -4.73 11.05 8.32
CA SER A 127 -3.30 11.37 8.45
C SER A 127 -2.75 11.01 9.83
N LEU A 128 -3.47 11.31 10.91
CA LEU A 128 -3.02 10.96 12.26
C LEU A 128 -2.99 9.44 12.48
N LEU A 129 -3.97 8.71 11.94
CA LEU A 129 -4.01 7.26 12.02
C LEU A 129 -2.88 6.60 11.21
N ALA A 130 -2.55 7.12 10.04
CA ALA A 130 -1.41 6.66 9.26
C ALA A 130 -0.09 6.91 9.99
N ASN A 131 0.10 8.11 10.53
CA ASN A 131 1.30 8.48 11.29
C ASN A 131 1.51 7.58 12.52
N VAL A 132 0.42 7.22 13.22
CA VAL A 132 0.49 6.24 14.34
C VAL A 132 0.93 4.87 13.85
N PHE A 133 0.44 4.39 12.70
CA PHE A 133 0.88 3.10 12.15
C PHE A 133 2.39 3.10 11.88
N GLU A 134 2.90 4.13 11.22
CA GLU A 134 4.33 4.30 10.95
C GLU A 134 5.14 4.42 12.24
N ALA A 135 4.67 5.18 13.21
CA ALA A 135 5.33 5.30 14.51
C ALA A 135 5.39 3.95 15.25
N VAL A 136 4.35 3.12 15.19
CA VAL A 136 4.34 1.76 15.75
C VAL A 136 5.33 0.85 15.01
N VAL A 137 5.43 0.95 13.69
CA VAL A 137 6.47 0.23 12.91
C VAL A 137 7.86 0.57 13.43
N ALA A 138 8.16 1.87 13.64
CA ALA A 138 9.45 2.29 14.18
C ALA A 138 9.65 1.85 15.62
N ALA A 139 8.61 1.88 16.46
CA ALA A 139 8.69 1.41 17.85
C ALA A 139 9.09 -0.08 17.90
N ILE A 140 8.43 -0.92 17.09
CA ILE A 140 8.78 -2.36 16.97
C ILE A 140 10.21 -2.53 16.44
N TYR A 141 10.60 -1.72 15.45
CA TYR A 141 11.96 -1.74 14.90
C TYR A 141 13.02 -1.37 15.95
N LYS A 142 12.78 -0.34 16.74
CA LYS A 142 13.70 0.11 17.79
C LYS A 142 13.83 -0.89 18.92
N ASP A 143 12.75 -1.57 19.28
CA ASP A 143 12.69 -2.53 20.36
C ASP A 143 13.22 -3.92 19.96
N GLY A 144 12.85 -4.42 18.77
CA GLY A 144 13.11 -5.79 18.34
C GLY A 144 13.97 -5.93 17.09
N GLY A 145 14.27 -4.84 16.39
CA GLY A 145 15.01 -4.86 15.12
C GLY A 145 14.14 -5.08 13.90
N LEU A 146 14.77 -5.28 12.74
CA LEU A 146 14.11 -5.33 11.44
C LEU A 146 13.13 -6.50 11.29
N GLU A 147 13.50 -7.68 11.77
CA GLU A 147 12.68 -8.88 11.54
C GLU A 147 11.31 -8.87 12.25
N PRO A 148 11.15 -8.45 13.52
CA PRO A 148 9.84 -8.21 14.10
C PRO A 148 9.04 -7.14 13.36
N ALA A 149 9.67 -6.02 12.97
CA ALA A 149 9.01 -4.97 12.19
C ALA A 149 8.52 -5.49 10.82
N ARG A 150 9.35 -6.27 10.11
CA ARG A 150 9.00 -6.95 8.86
C ARG A 150 7.75 -7.84 9.03
N ARG A 151 7.74 -8.69 10.06
CA ARG A 151 6.59 -9.56 10.34
C ARG A 151 5.32 -8.76 10.62
N PHE A 152 5.43 -7.68 11.39
CA PHE A 152 4.31 -6.80 11.68
C PHE A 152 3.78 -6.14 10.41
N ILE A 153 4.64 -5.53 9.60
CA ILE A 153 4.28 -4.88 8.34
C ILE A 153 3.59 -5.86 7.40
N LEU A 154 4.23 -6.98 7.09
CA LEU A 154 3.70 -7.93 6.13
C LEU A 154 2.38 -8.54 6.59
N ARG A 155 2.23 -8.90 7.87
CA ARG A 155 0.97 -9.42 8.40
C ARG A 155 -0.20 -8.46 8.20
N ASN A 156 0.02 -7.16 8.31
CA ASN A 156 -1.04 -6.16 8.25
C ASN A 156 -1.27 -5.61 6.84
N VAL A 157 -0.25 -5.57 5.98
CA VAL A 157 -0.31 -4.86 4.69
C VAL A 157 -0.32 -5.83 3.49
N TYR A 158 0.06 -7.10 3.68
CA TYR A 158 0.17 -8.08 2.59
C TYR A 158 -1.12 -8.25 1.78
N HIS A 159 -2.28 -8.30 2.42
CA HIS A 159 -3.57 -8.45 1.73
C HIS A 159 -3.86 -7.27 0.79
N GLN A 160 -3.39 -6.06 1.11
CA GLN A 160 -3.52 -4.90 0.23
C GLN A 160 -2.63 -5.05 -1.02
N VAL A 161 -1.45 -5.67 -0.88
CA VAL A 161 -0.60 -5.98 -2.03
C VAL A 161 -1.33 -6.89 -3.00
N LEU A 162 -1.98 -7.95 -2.50
CA LEU A 162 -2.75 -8.88 -3.34
C LEU A 162 -3.94 -8.20 -4.01
N ASN A 163 -4.67 -7.34 -3.30
CA ASN A 163 -5.79 -6.58 -3.86
C ASN A 163 -5.32 -5.65 -4.99
N VAL A 164 -4.27 -4.86 -4.74
CA VAL A 164 -3.72 -3.93 -5.74
C VAL A 164 -3.13 -4.68 -6.92
N ALA A 165 -2.48 -5.84 -6.70
CA ALA A 165 -1.94 -6.65 -7.77
C ALA A 165 -3.05 -7.31 -8.60
N SER A 166 -4.12 -7.81 -7.98
CA SER A 166 -5.26 -8.40 -8.69
C SER A 166 -6.04 -7.35 -9.48
N ASP A 167 -6.29 -6.18 -8.91
CA ASP A 167 -6.92 -5.07 -9.63
C ASP A 167 -6.05 -4.59 -10.80
N ARG A 168 -4.73 -4.73 -10.69
CA ARG A 168 -3.76 -4.36 -11.74
C ARG A 168 -3.58 -5.40 -12.81
N HIS A 169 -3.74 -6.67 -12.54
CA HIS A 169 -3.91 -7.64 -13.62
C HIS A 169 -5.11 -7.29 -14.49
N GLN A 170 -6.14 -6.62 -13.95
CA GLN A 170 -7.21 -5.99 -14.75
C GLN A 170 -6.79 -4.65 -15.39
N LEU A 171 -5.84 -3.91 -14.82
CA LEU A 171 -5.49 -2.55 -15.26
C LEU A 171 -4.25 -2.45 -16.16
N ASN A 172 -3.43 -3.48 -16.31
CA ASN A 172 -2.16 -3.39 -17.03
C ASN A 172 -2.10 -4.19 -18.35
N TYR A 173 -3.23 -4.62 -18.85
CA TYR A 173 -3.27 -5.31 -20.14
C TYR A 173 -2.72 -4.47 -21.30
N LYS A 174 -2.85 -3.14 -21.21
CA LYS A 174 -2.24 -2.23 -22.20
C LYS A 174 -0.72 -2.31 -22.20
N SER A 175 -0.08 -2.34 -21.04
CA SER A 175 1.38 -2.47 -20.90
C SER A 175 1.85 -3.87 -21.33
N LEU A 176 1.12 -4.92 -20.95
CA LEU A 176 1.42 -6.28 -21.37
C LEU A 176 1.32 -6.43 -22.90
N LEU A 177 0.27 -5.90 -23.50
CA LEU A 177 0.12 -5.90 -24.96
C LEU A 177 1.22 -5.08 -25.65
N GLN A 178 1.62 -3.97 -25.05
CA GLN A 178 2.72 -3.15 -25.57
C GLN A 178 4.05 -3.91 -25.53
N GLN A 179 4.39 -4.56 -24.42
CA GLN A 179 5.61 -5.37 -24.29
C GLN A 179 5.61 -6.53 -25.31
N TRP A 180 4.49 -7.24 -25.43
CA TRP A 180 4.35 -8.30 -26.42
C TRP A 180 4.52 -7.77 -27.85
N ALA A 181 3.79 -6.72 -28.23
CA ALA A 181 3.85 -6.15 -29.58
C ALA A 181 5.24 -5.60 -29.92
N GLN A 182 5.92 -5.00 -28.94
CA GLN A 182 7.28 -4.50 -29.13
C GLN A 182 8.29 -5.63 -29.27
N LYS A 183 8.14 -6.71 -28.47
CA LYS A 183 9.03 -7.89 -28.52
C LYS A 183 8.84 -8.73 -29.79
N VAL A 184 7.60 -8.93 -30.22
CA VAL A 184 7.27 -9.87 -31.33
C VAL A 184 7.18 -9.15 -32.66
N LEU A 185 6.66 -7.93 -32.71
CA LEU A 185 6.35 -7.20 -33.92
C LEU A 185 7.19 -5.93 -34.11
N SER A 186 7.94 -5.49 -33.07
CA SER A 186 8.63 -4.17 -33.05
C SER A 186 7.68 -2.99 -33.25
N LEU A 187 6.41 -3.13 -32.82
CA LEU A 187 5.34 -2.13 -32.98
C LEU A 187 4.79 -1.70 -31.62
N THR A 188 4.21 -0.50 -31.59
CA THR A 188 3.52 0.02 -30.40
C THR A 188 2.00 -0.02 -30.61
N PRO A 189 1.21 -0.63 -29.72
CA PRO A 189 -0.25 -0.61 -29.79
C PRO A 189 -0.81 0.80 -29.62
N THR A 190 -1.84 1.10 -30.40
CA THR A 190 -2.66 2.31 -30.21
C THR A 190 -4.10 1.90 -29.92
N TYR A 191 -4.89 2.82 -29.34
CA TYR A 191 -6.27 2.57 -28.99
C TYR A 191 -7.18 3.64 -29.56
N ARG A 192 -8.34 3.25 -30.06
CA ARG A 192 -9.34 4.18 -30.60
C ARG A 192 -10.69 3.90 -29.96
N VAL A 193 -11.33 4.92 -29.44
CA VAL A 193 -12.75 4.83 -29.02
C VAL A 193 -13.59 4.79 -30.30
N ILE A 194 -14.40 3.74 -30.44
CA ILE A 194 -15.24 3.51 -31.61
C ILE A 194 -16.71 3.79 -31.35
N SER A 195 -17.14 3.78 -30.08
CA SER A 195 -18.53 4.07 -29.70
C SER A 195 -18.58 4.64 -28.29
N GLU A 196 -19.52 5.56 -28.06
CA GLU A 196 -19.88 6.11 -26.77
C GLU A 196 -21.42 6.09 -26.68
N LYS A 197 -21.98 5.39 -25.68
CA LYS A 197 -23.42 5.19 -25.50
C LYS A 197 -23.84 5.47 -24.06
N GLY A 198 -25.08 5.95 -23.89
CA GLY A 198 -25.72 6.17 -22.60
C GLY A 198 -25.68 7.64 -22.12
N PRO A 199 -26.53 8.00 -21.14
CA PRO A 199 -26.53 9.31 -20.51
C PRO A 199 -25.25 9.54 -19.69
N ASP A 200 -24.91 10.79 -19.37
CA ASP A 200 -23.63 11.17 -18.75
C ASP A 200 -23.27 10.39 -17.48
N HIS A 201 -24.24 9.97 -16.70
CA HIS A 201 -24.06 9.21 -15.46
C HIS A 201 -24.01 7.68 -15.65
N LEU A 202 -24.25 7.19 -16.88
CA LEU A 202 -24.23 5.77 -17.26
C LEU A 202 -23.54 5.54 -18.62
N LYS A 203 -22.52 6.35 -18.92
CA LYS A 203 -21.79 6.22 -20.19
C LYS A 203 -21.07 4.85 -20.27
N SER A 204 -21.13 4.25 -21.44
CA SER A 204 -20.35 3.08 -21.81
C SER A 204 -19.55 3.40 -23.05
N PHE A 205 -18.28 3.08 -23.00
CA PHE A 205 -17.32 3.28 -24.08
C PHE A 205 -16.95 1.94 -24.70
N GLU A 206 -16.81 1.92 -26.03
CA GLU A 206 -16.21 0.81 -26.75
C GLU A 206 -14.87 1.27 -27.34
N GLY A 207 -13.80 0.55 -27.05
CA GLY A 207 -12.46 0.82 -27.54
C GLY A 207 -11.90 -0.36 -28.31
N VAL A 208 -11.09 -0.11 -29.33
CA VAL A 208 -10.39 -1.14 -30.11
C VAL A 208 -8.89 -0.94 -30.02
N GLY A 209 -8.15 -2.02 -29.76
CA GLY A 209 -6.70 -2.06 -29.87
C GLY A 209 -6.24 -2.19 -31.33
N VAL A 210 -5.25 -1.43 -31.72
CA VAL A 210 -4.64 -1.46 -33.06
C VAL A 210 -3.15 -1.65 -32.90
N VAL A 211 -2.58 -2.65 -33.58
CA VAL A 211 -1.14 -2.89 -33.64
C VAL A 211 -0.71 -2.90 -35.11
N GLY A 212 0.09 -1.93 -35.51
CA GLY A 212 0.32 -1.65 -36.92
C GLY A 212 -0.99 -1.29 -37.64
N ASP A 213 -1.31 -1.97 -38.71
CA ASP A 213 -2.56 -1.78 -39.47
C ASP A 213 -3.70 -2.75 -39.03
N LYS A 214 -3.41 -3.65 -38.11
CA LYS A 214 -4.36 -4.68 -37.71
C LYS A 214 -5.18 -4.21 -36.49
N ARG A 215 -6.51 -4.29 -36.64
CA ARG A 215 -7.46 -4.13 -35.53
C ARG A 215 -7.64 -5.45 -34.82
N TYR A 216 -7.68 -5.41 -33.50
CA TYR A 216 -7.87 -6.57 -32.65
C TYR A 216 -9.21 -6.51 -31.91
N ALA A 217 -9.27 -7.02 -30.68
CA ALA A 217 -10.51 -7.14 -29.93
C ALA A 217 -11.08 -5.77 -29.53
N ILE A 218 -12.42 -5.72 -29.47
CA ILE A 218 -13.16 -4.60 -28.93
C ILE A 218 -13.36 -4.81 -27.44
N GLY A 219 -12.95 -3.82 -26.64
CA GLY A 219 -13.18 -3.75 -25.21
C GLY A 219 -14.28 -2.76 -24.86
N THR A 220 -14.90 -2.96 -23.73
CA THR A 220 -15.98 -2.13 -23.21
C THR A 220 -15.70 -1.71 -21.76
N GLY A 221 -16.16 -0.50 -21.37
CA GLY A 221 -16.02 -0.03 -19.99
C GLY A 221 -16.76 1.29 -19.75
N PRO A 222 -17.02 1.62 -18.47
CA PRO A 222 -17.68 2.88 -18.07
C PRO A 222 -16.80 4.12 -18.30
N ALA A 223 -15.49 3.95 -18.52
CA ALA A 223 -14.56 5.00 -18.90
C ALA A 223 -13.73 4.59 -20.11
N LYS A 224 -13.24 5.57 -20.90
CA LYS A 224 -12.38 5.31 -22.07
C LYS A 224 -11.17 4.44 -21.71
N LYS A 225 -10.51 4.73 -20.60
CA LYS A 225 -9.35 3.97 -20.08
C LYS A 225 -9.71 2.51 -19.79
N GLU A 226 -10.88 2.24 -19.25
CA GLU A 226 -11.33 0.88 -18.94
C GLU A 226 -11.69 0.10 -20.20
N ALA A 227 -12.34 0.74 -21.18
CA ALA A 227 -12.59 0.15 -22.48
C ALA A 227 -11.29 -0.22 -23.23
N GLU A 228 -10.27 0.62 -23.17
CA GLU A 228 -8.94 0.35 -23.73
C GLU A 228 -8.24 -0.81 -23.01
N GLN A 229 -8.35 -0.91 -21.68
CA GLN A 229 -7.79 -2.03 -20.92
C GLN A 229 -8.48 -3.35 -21.24
N ASP A 230 -9.81 -3.34 -21.37
CA ASP A 230 -10.57 -4.54 -21.75
C ASP A 230 -10.24 -4.96 -23.20
N ALA A 231 -10.04 -4.00 -24.10
CA ALA A 231 -9.58 -4.30 -25.46
C ALA A 231 -8.21 -4.96 -25.47
N ALA A 232 -7.26 -4.46 -24.66
CA ALA A 232 -5.93 -5.04 -24.53
C ALA A 232 -5.99 -6.46 -23.97
N ARG A 233 -6.80 -6.67 -22.91
CA ARG A 233 -7.01 -7.98 -22.30
C ARG A 233 -7.52 -9.00 -23.29
N LYS A 234 -8.59 -8.67 -24.02
CA LYS A 234 -9.18 -9.55 -25.02
C LYS A 234 -8.22 -9.83 -26.18
N THR A 235 -7.42 -8.83 -26.57
CA THR A 235 -6.40 -8.99 -27.61
C THR A 235 -5.32 -9.99 -27.17
N LEU A 236 -4.78 -9.87 -25.96
CA LEU A 236 -3.78 -10.81 -25.43
C LEU A 236 -4.31 -12.22 -25.39
N LYS A 237 -5.56 -12.42 -24.95
CA LYS A 237 -6.20 -13.74 -24.93
C LYS A 237 -6.30 -14.34 -26.35
N MET A 238 -6.68 -13.53 -27.34
CA MET A 238 -6.72 -13.98 -28.74
C MET A 238 -5.35 -14.38 -29.28
N LEU A 239 -4.30 -13.69 -28.84
CA LEU A 239 -2.92 -13.94 -29.27
C LEU A 239 -2.39 -15.24 -28.64
N ASP A 240 -2.62 -15.48 -27.35
CA ASP A 240 -2.30 -16.74 -26.66
C ASP A 240 -2.97 -17.94 -27.32
N GLU A 241 -4.25 -17.84 -27.65
CA GLU A 241 -5.00 -18.90 -28.33
C GLU A 241 -4.44 -19.17 -29.74
N THR A 242 -3.93 -18.13 -30.43
CA THR A 242 -3.34 -18.26 -31.75
C THR A 242 -1.95 -18.89 -31.71
N GLU A 243 -1.15 -18.58 -30.70
CA GLU A 243 0.17 -19.20 -30.50
C GLU A 243 0.05 -20.67 -30.07
N ALA A 244 -0.90 -21.01 -29.20
CA ALA A 244 -1.17 -22.39 -28.79
C ALA A 244 -1.55 -23.28 -30.00
N VAL A 245 -2.37 -22.77 -30.92
CA VAL A 245 -2.76 -23.50 -32.15
C VAL A 245 -1.61 -23.63 -33.15
N ALA A 246 -0.66 -22.69 -33.13
CA ALA A 246 0.54 -22.74 -34.03
C ALA A 246 1.58 -23.76 -33.52
N VAL A 247 1.65 -24.03 -32.22
CA VAL A 247 2.55 -25.03 -31.60
C VAL A 247 2.05 -26.45 -31.80
N GLU A 248 0.73 -26.69 -31.83
CA GLU A 248 0.14 -28.00 -32.09
C GLU A 248 0.24 -28.45 -33.56
N LYS A 249 0.61 -27.57 -34.51
CA LYS A 249 0.74 -27.86 -35.93
C LYS A 249 2.18 -28.02 -36.42
N LYS A 250 3.16 -28.07 -35.51
CA LYS A 250 4.56 -28.39 -35.78
C LYS A 250 4.94 -29.71 -35.12
#